data_8f03d4262fd451c79da6ac9665209f0f
#
_entry.id   8f03d4262fd451c79da6ac9665209f0f
#
_cell.length_a   1.000
_cell.length_b   1.000
_cell.length_c   1.000
_cell.angle_alpha   90.00
_cell.angle_beta   90.00
_cell.angle_gamma   90.00
#
_symmetry.space_group_name_H-M   'P 1'
#
loop_
_entity.id
_entity.type
_entity.pdbx_description
1 polymer ?
#
loop_
_entity_poly.entity_id
_entity_poly.type
_entity_poly.pdbx_seq_one_letter_code
_entity_poly.pdbx_strand_id
1 'polypeptide(L)'
;MQLAVVEFARNICQMKDAHTTEIVKHCKYPVIDTLPEQKTLIREKKYGGTMRLGEYPCLIKKGSRSHLAYLKSRQGKQNKKGDILVQERHRHRYELNNEFRKDLEDKGLIMSGINPERDLVEIIEIPRHPFFIATQFHPEFKSKPLKPHPLFREFIRAALANKKRIKSE
;
A
#
# COMPACT_ATOMS: atom_id res chain seq x y z
N MET A 1 -2.64 2.53 4.67
CA MET A 1 -2.60 1.11 4.24
C MET A 1 -2.75 0.14 5.41
N GLN A 2 -1.94 0.21 6.43
CA GLN A 2 -1.87 -0.80 7.50
C GLN A 2 -3.22 -1.14 8.14
N LEU A 3 -3.97 -0.16 8.62
CA LEU A 3 -5.31 -0.42 9.21
C LEU A 3 -6.32 -0.96 8.19
N ALA A 4 -6.18 -0.65 6.91
CA ALA A 4 -7.01 -1.24 5.87
C ALA A 4 -6.73 -2.74 5.69
N VAL A 5 -5.47 -3.17 5.83
CA VAL A 5 -5.09 -4.60 5.84
C VAL A 5 -5.67 -5.29 7.07
N VAL A 6 -5.54 -4.69 8.26
CA VAL A 6 -6.11 -5.23 9.51
C VAL A 6 -7.63 -5.41 9.39
N GLU A 7 -8.32 -4.40 8.86
CA GLU A 7 -9.76 -4.43 8.67
C GLU A 7 -10.17 -5.53 7.68
N PHE A 8 -9.49 -5.61 6.53
CA PHE A 8 -9.72 -6.63 5.52
C PHE A 8 -9.48 -8.05 6.08
N ALA A 9 -8.38 -8.25 6.80
CA ALA A 9 -8.06 -9.52 7.45
C ALA A 9 -9.17 -9.95 8.42
N ARG A 10 -9.68 -9.03 9.26
CA ARG A 10 -10.73 -9.33 10.22
C ARG A 10 -12.07 -9.67 9.57
N ASN A 11 -12.52 -8.83 8.65
CA ASN A 11 -13.90 -8.90 8.16
C ASN A 11 -14.05 -9.75 6.90
N ILE A 12 -13.02 -9.82 6.06
CA ILE A 12 -13.07 -10.60 4.80
C ILE A 12 -12.36 -11.95 4.95
N CYS A 13 -11.18 -11.97 5.60
CA CYS A 13 -10.44 -13.23 5.80
C CYS A 13 -10.87 -13.97 7.09
N GLN A 14 -11.79 -13.41 7.90
CA GLN A 14 -12.29 -13.98 9.15
C GLN A 14 -11.20 -14.19 10.22
N MET A 15 -10.11 -13.43 10.14
CA MET A 15 -9.03 -13.41 11.11
C MET A 15 -9.35 -12.42 12.23
N LYS A 16 -10.33 -12.74 13.10
CA LYS A 16 -10.91 -11.82 14.11
C LYS A 16 -9.87 -11.10 14.97
N ASP A 17 -8.77 -11.77 15.31
CA ASP A 17 -7.68 -11.23 16.14
C ASP A 17 -6.53 -10.61 15.31
N ALA A 18 -6.73 -10.36 14.01
CA ALA A 18 -5.73 -9.71 13.19
C ALA A 18 -5.43 -8.30 13.69
N HIS A 19 -4.14 -7.96 13.81
CA HIS A 19 -3.73 -6.63 14.27
C HIS A 19 -2.35 -6.23 13.74
N THR A 20 -1.95 -5.01 14.04
CA THR A 20 -0.57 -4.55 13.95
C THR A 20 0.14 -4.73 15.27
N THR A 21 1.37 -5.26 15.25
CA THR A 21 2.21 -5.39 16.45
C THR A 21 2.68 -4.04 16.99
N GLU A 22 2.44 -2.95 16.28
CA GLU A 22 2.63 -1.59 16.80
C GLU A 22 1.68 -1.28 17.96
N ILE A 23 0.43 -1.77 17.88
CA ILE A 23 -0.63 -1.49 18.86
C ILE A 23 -0.77 -2.68 19.82
N VAL A 24 -0.85 -3.91 19.29
CA VAL A 24 -1.00 -5.14 20.07
C VAL A 24 0.19 -6.05 19.83
N LYS A 25 1.14 -6.05 20.77
CA LYS A 25 2.41 -6.77 20.64
C LYS A 25 2.27 -8.28 20.43
N HIS A 26 1.23 -8.89 21.01
CA HIS A 26 0.94 -10.32 20.93
C HIS A 26 -0.48 -10.52 20.41
N CYS A 27 -0.64 -10.52 19.10
CA CYS A 27 -1.89 -10.87 18.43
C CYS A 27 -1.73 -12.19 17.66
N LYS A 28 -2.82 -12.91 17.51
CA LYS A 28 -2.83 -14.22 16.84
C LYS A 28 -2.43 -14.11 15.35
N TYR A 29 -2.86 -13.04 14.70
CA TYR A 29 -2.58 -12.79 13.29
C TYR A 29 -1.91 -11.41 13.14
N PRO A 30 -0.57 -11.32 13.28
CA PRO A 30 0.18 -10.08 13.12
C PRO A 30 0.34 -9.71 11.65
N VAL A 31 -0.77 -9.31 11.01
CA VAL A 31 -0.82 -8.99 9.57
C VAL A 31 -0.03 -7.74 9.21
N ILE A 32 0.27 -6.91 10.21
CA ILE A 32 1.21 -5.80 10.12
C ILE A 32 2.25 -6.00 11.22
N ASP A 33 3.53 -6.08 10.84
CA ASP A 33 4.63 -6.35 11.77
C ASP A 33 5.91 -5.62 11.33
N THR A 34 6.92 -5.63 12.19
CA THR A 34 8.27 -5.19 11.82
C THR A 34 9.00 -6.30 11.05
N LEU A 35 9.92 -5.90 10.18
CA LEU A 35 10.78 -6.86 9.49
C LEU A 35 11.66 -7.64 10.48
N PRO A 36 12.00 -8.91 10.20
CA PRO A 36 12.87 -9.72 11.07
C PRO A 36 14.19 -9.02 11.45
N GLU A 37 14.81 -8.35 10.49
CA GLU A 37 16.06 -7.59 10.68
C GLU A 37 15.86 -6.43 11.68
N GLN A 38 14.71 -5.78 11.67
CA GLN A 38 14.37 -4.69 12.57
C GLN A 38 14.05 -5.20 13.98
N LYS A 39 13.52 -6.43 14.12
CA LYS A 39 13.23 -7.03 15.44
C LYS A 39 14.49 -7.15 16.30
N THR A 40 15.62 -7.51 15.69
CA THR A 40 16.92 -7.58 16.40
C THR A 40 17.36 -6.21 16.90
N LEU A 41 17.31 -5.18 16.02
CA LEU A 41 17.69 -3.82 16.38
C LEU A 41 16.78 -3.21 17.47
N ILE A 42 15.49 -3.52 17.43
CA ILE A 42 14.52 -3.08 18.42
C ILE A 42 14.81 -3.75 19.77
N ARG A 43 15.12 -5.06 19.80
CA ARG A 43 15.51 -5.78 21.04
C ARG A 43 16.75 -5.18 21.67
N GLU A 44 17.72 -4.75 20.88
CA GLU A 44 18.95 -4.08 21.35
C GLU A 44 18.75 -2.60 21.72
N LYS A 45 17.49 -2.10 21.71
CA LYS A 45 17.14 -0.68 21.92
C LYS A 45 17.83 0.30 20.95
N LYS A 46 18.33 -0.20 19.83
CA LYS A 46 18.91 0.61 18.75
C LYS A 46 17.83 1.07 17.79
N TYR A 47 17.01 2.02 18.20
CA TYR A 47 15.88 2.52 17.40
C TYR A 47 16.28 3.32 16.16
N GLY A 48 17.53 3.79 16.09
CA GLY A 48 18.09 4.40 14.89
C GLY A 48 18.22 3.41 13.74
N GLY A 49 17.77 3.77 12.53
CA GLY A 49 17.87 2.91 11.33
C GLY A 49 16.76 1.86 11.17
N THR A 50 15.80 1.76 12.10
CA THR A 50 14.66 0.82 11.97
C THR A 50 13.51 1.35 11.11
N MET A 51 13.49 2.63 10.79
CA MET A 51 12.49 3.24 9.90
C MET A 51 12.95 3.21 8.45
N ARG A 52 12.03 2.90 7.56
CA ARG A 52 12.21 3.20 6.13
C ARG A 52 11.96 4.69 5.93
N LEU A 53 13.04 5.43 5.71
CA LEU A 53 13.03 6.88 5.44
C LEU A 53 13.61 7.15 4.06
N GLY A 54 12.97 8.04 3.29
CA GLY A 54 13.45 8.42 1.97
C GLY A 54 12.74 7.72 0.82
N GLU A 55 13.39 7.70 -0.35
CA GLU A 55 12.83 7.13 -1.56
C GLU A 55 13.20 5.65 -1.71
N TYR A 56 12.19 4.85 -2.07
CA TYR A 56 12.33 3.42 -2.38
C TYR A 56 11.58 3.07 -3.66
N PRO A 57 12.06 2.06 -4.41
CA PRO A 57 11.42 1.61 -5.62
C PRO A 57 10.10 0.90 -5.31
N CYS A 58 9.09 1.19 -6.14
CA CYS A 58 7.82 0.47 -6.16
C CYS A 58 7.52 0.04 -7.59
N LEU A 59 7.41 -1.26 -7.82
CA LEU A 59 7.00 -1.83 -9.10
C LEU A 59 5.49 -2.00 -9.09
N ILE A 60 4.80 -1.25 -9.94
CA ILE A 60 3.35 -1.22 -10.04
C ILE A 60 2.88 -2.17 -11.15
N LYS A 61 2.06 -3.13 -10.79
CA LYS A 61 1.57 -4.21 -11.65
C LYS A 61 0.67 -3.66 -12.76
N LYS A 62 0.96 -4.04 -13.99
CA LYS A 62 0.16 -3.70 -15.18
C LYS A 62 -1.31 -4.05 -14.98
N GLY A 63 -2.19 -3.15 -15.43
CA GLY A 63 -3.64 -3.34 -15.40
C GLY A 63 -4.30 -2.97 -14.07
N SER A 64 -3.55 -2.70 -12.99
CA SER A 64 -4.09 -2.21 -11.74
C SER A 64 -4.57 -0.75 -11.85
N ARG A 65 -5.40 -0.30 -10.91
CA ARG A 65 -5.86 1.11 -10.87
C ARG A 65 -4.71 2.08 -10.61
N SER A 66 -3.80 1.71 -9.73
CA SER A 66 -2.57 2.47 -9.49
C SER A 66 -1.74 2.56 -10.77
N HIS A 67 -1.57 1.45 -11.51
CA HIS A 67 -0.89 1.47 -12.80
C HIS A 67 -1.54 2.49 -13.77
N LEU A 68 -2.86 2.47 -13.92
CA LEU A 68 -3.57 3.41 -14.78
C LEU A 68 -3.38 4.87 -14.33
N ALA A 69 -3.32 5.13 -13.03
CA ALA A 69 -3.08 6.46 -12.48
C ALA A 69 -1.72 7.01 -12.87
N TYR A 70 -0.67 6.19 -12.71
CA TYR A 70 0.70 6.58 -13.05
C TYR A 70 0.91 6.67 -14.58
N LEU A 71 0.32 5.75 -15.35
CA LEU A 71 0.38 5.79 -16.81
C LEU A 71 -0.21 7.09 -17.36
N LYS A 72 -1.40 7.51 -16.90
CA LYS A 72 -2.04 8.77 -17.29
C LYS A 72 -1.23 10.01 -16.93
N SER A 73 -0.40 9.93 -15.91
CA SER A 73 0.47 11.04 -15.49
C SER A 73 1.86 11.00 -16.12
N ARG A 74 2.15 9.95 -16.90
CA ARG A 74 3.46 9.72 -17.53
C ARG A 74 4.60 9.71 -16.49
N GLN A 75 4.33 9.15 -15.31
CA GLN A 75 5.33 9.03 -14.23
C GLN A 75 5.82 7.59 -14.14
N GLY A 76 7.11 7.43 -13.83
CA GLY A 76 7.78 6.14 -13.72
C GLY A 76 8.34 5.62 -15.05
N LYS A 77 9.05 4.50 -14.96
CA LYS A 77 9.65 3.81 -16.11
C LYS A 77 8.93 2.49 -16.33
N GLN A 78 8.42 2.28 -17.53
CA GLN A 78 7.75 1.03 -17.88
C GLN A 78 8.78 -0.04 -18.24
N ASN A 79 8.61 -1.24 -17.70
CA ASN A 79 9.41 -2.41 -18.04
C ASN A 79 8.84 -3.15 -19.26
N LYS A 80 9.54 -4.19 -19.74
CA LYS A 80 9.11 -5.01 -20.90
C LYS A 80 7.79 -5.72 -20.70
N LYS A 81 7.39 -5.99 -19.46
CA LYS A 81 6.10 -6.62 -19.09
C LYS A 81 4.95 -5.60 -19.04
N GLY A 82 5.28 -4.32 -19.09
CA GLY A 82 4.35 -3.22 -19.01
C GLY A 82 4.06 -2.74 -17.59
N ASP A 83 4.75 -3.27 -16.55
CA ASP A 83 4.68 -2.71 -15.20
C ASP A 83 5.43 -1.39 -15.12
N ILE A 84 5.07 -0.53 -14.17
CA ILE A 84 5.69 0.78 -14.00
C ILE A 84 6.54 0.78 -12.72
N LEU A 85 7.82 1.08 -12.86
CA LEU A 85 8.73 1.32 -11.75
C LEU A 85 8.72 2.80 -11.39
N VAL A 86 8.40 3.12 -10.16
CA VAL A 86 8.44 4.47 -9.58
C VAL A 86 9.32 4.51 -8.36
N GLN A 87 9.73 5.72 -7.95
CA GLN A 87 10.38 5.96 -6.67
C GLN A 87 9.38 6.70 -5.79
N GLU A 88 9.10 6.20 -4.58
CA GLU A 88 8.16 6.82 -3.66
C GLU A 88 8.76 7.00 -2.27
N ARG A 89 8.31 8.04 -1.55
CA ARG A 89 8.88 8.41 -0.25
C ARG A 89 8.15 7.74 0.90
N HIS A 90 8.93 7.17 1.81
CA HIS A 90 8.47 6.41 2.96
C HIS A 90 8.86 7.06 4.29
N ARG A 91 8.03 6.81 5.31
CA ARG A 91 8.28 7.23 6.69
C ARG A 91 7.55 6.28 7.64
N HIS A 92 7.93 5.01 7.65
CA HIS A 92 7.28 4.01 8.48
C HIS A 92 8.26 2.93 8.92
N ARG A 93 7.87 2.13 9.91
CA ARG A 93 8.63 1.01 10.47
C ARG A 93 7.94 -0.33 10.25
N TYR A 94 6.61 -0.33 10.32
CA TYR A 94 5.79 -1.53 10.21
C TYR A 94 5.41 -1.77 8.75
N GLU A 95 5.35 -3.06 8.39
CA GLU A 95 5.07 -3.52 7.02
C GLU A 95 3.92 -4.54 7.03
N LEU A 96 3.29 -4.76 5.88
CA LEU A 96 2.44 -5.93 5.69
C LEU A 96 3.30 -7.18 5.86
N ASN A 97 2.87 -8.08 6.75
CA ASN A 97 3.57 -9.35 6.97
C ASN A 97 3.29 -10.31 5.82
N ASN A 98 4.33 -10.64 5.06
CA ASN A 98 4.23 -11.50 3.86
C ASN A 98 3.71 -12.92 4.16
N GLU A 99 3.77 -13.40 5.41
CA GLU A 99 3.19 -14.69 5.81
C GLU A 99 1.67 -14.74 5.55
N PHE A 100 0.98 -13.60 5.65
CA PHE A 100 -0.47 -13.48 5.42
C PHE A 100 -0.82 -13.01 4.01
N ARG A 101 0.18 -12.71 3.18
CA ARG A 101 -0.04 -12.13 1.84
C ARG A 101 -0.95 -12.99 0.99
N LYS A 102 -0.69 -14.30 0.94
CA LYS A 102 -1.48 -15.24 0.16
C LYS A 102 -2.94 -15.30 0.62
N ASP A 103 -3.18 -15.35 1.92
CA ASP A 103 -4.55 -15.41 2.47
C ASP A 103 -5.36 -14.16 2.11
N LEU A 104 -4.71 -12.98 2.12
CA LEU A 104 -5.31 -11.72 1.73
C LEU A 104 -5.62 -11.68 0.22
N GLU A 105 -4.68 -12.13 -0.62
CA GLU A 105 -4.83 -12.18 -2.08
C GLU A 105 -5.93 -13.18 -2.49
N ASP A 106 -5.98 -14.37 -1.88
CA ASP A 106 -7.00 -15.40 -2.12
C ASP A 106 -8.44 -14.89 -1.80
N LYS A 107 -8.56 -13.90 -0.93
CA LYS A 107 -9.83 -13.22 -0.60
C LYS A 107 -10.09 -11.95 -1.43
N GLY A 108 -9.22 -11.66 -2.40
CA GLY A 108 -9.43 -10.62 -3.39
C GLY A 108 -8.79 -9.27 -3.08
N LEU A 109 -7.89 -9.18 -2.08
CA LEU A 109 -7.06 -8.00 -1.92
C LEU A 109 -5.97 -8.00 -3.00
N ILE A 110 -5.87 -6.95 -3.79
CA ILE A 110 -4.86 -6.85 -4.84
C ILE A 110 -3.61 -6.17 -4.30
N MET A 111 -2.47 -6.86 -4.37
CA MET A 111 -1.15 -6.28 -4.13
C MET A 111 -0.64 -5.69 -5.44
N SER A 112 -0.96 -4.43 -5.68
CA SER A 112 -0.70 -3.76 -6.98
C SER A 112 0.64 -3.08 -7.06
N GLY A 113 1.31 -2.81 -5.93
CA GLY A 113 2.65 -2.25 -5.87
C GLY A 113 3.54 -3.02 -4.92
N ILE A 114 4.72 -3.40 -5.38
CA ILE A 114 5.70 -4.20 -4.63
C ILE A 114 7.07 -3.53 -4.70
N ASN A 115 7.77 -3.47 -3.59
CA ASN A 115 9.20 -3.16 -3.61
C ASN A 115 9.96 -4.36 -4.20
N PRO A 116 10.62 -4.21 -5.36
CA PRO A 116 11.22 -5.36 -6.06
C PRO A 116 12.50 -5.90 -5.39
N GLU A 117 13.14 -5.11 -4.51
CA GLU A 117 14.38 -5.48 -3.83
C GLU A 117 14.14 -6.27 -2.55
N ARG A 118 13.00 -5.99 -1.88
CA ARG A 118 12.67 -6.53 -0.55
C ARG A 118 11.40 -7.36 -0.54
N ASP A 119 10.68 -7.46 -1.65
CA ASP A 119 9.36 -8.10 -1.77
C ASP A 119 8.34 -7.60 -0.75
N LEU A 120 8.33 -6.27 -0.49
CA LEU A 120 7.39 -5.64 0.44
C LEU A 120 6.21 -5.06 -0.31
N VAL A 121 5.02 -5.19 0.26
CA VAL A 121 3.79 -4.66 -0.32
C VAL A 121 3.72 -3.15 -0.09
N GLU A 122 3.67 -2.39 -1.18
CA GLU A 122 3.66 -0.93 -1.18
C GLU A 122 2.29 -0.33 -1.51
N ILE A 123 1.48 -1.04 -2.29
CA ILE A 123 0.14 -0.61 -2.69
C ILE A 123 -0.82 -1.78 -2.62
N ILE A 124 -1.98 -1.55 -2.02
CA ILE A 124 -3.12 -2.47 -2.06
C ILE A 124 -4.34 -1.83 -2.71
N GLU A 125 -5.18 -2.64 -3.34
CA GLU A 125 -6.44 -2.22 -3.97
C GLU A 125 -7.58 -3.16 -3.63
N ILE A 126 -8.79 -2.61 -3.48
CA ILE A 126 -10.04 -3.37 -3.39
C ILE A 126 -10.81 -3.19 -4.70
N PRO A 127 -10.87 -4.22 -5.57
CA PRO A 127 -11.37 -4.07 -6.95
C PRO A 127 -12.87 -3.76 -7.03
N ARG A 128 -13.67 -4.24 -6.05
CA ARG A 128 -15.13 -4.02 -6.03
C ARG A 128 -15.52 -2.63 -5.51
N HIS A 129 -14.60 -1.87 -4.92
CA HIS A 129 -14.84 -0.49 -4.49
C HIS A 129 -14.64 0.47 -5.68
N PRO A 130 -15.43 1.55 -5.83
CA PRO A 130 -15.27 2.53 -6.91
C PRO A 130 -13.85 3.08 -7.04
N PHE A 131 -13.20 3.40 -5.92
CA PHE A 131 -11.80 3.77 -5.85
C PHE A 131 -11.26 3.51 -4.45
N PHE A 132 -10.62 2.35 -4.27
CA PHE A 132 -9.88 2.05 -3.04
C PHE A 132 -8.45 1.69 -3.42
N ILE A 133 -7.53 2.58 -3.10
CA ILE A 133 -6.08 2.40 -3.20
C ILE A 133 -5.50 2.86 -1.87
N ALA A 134 -4.69 2.02 -1.24
CA ALA A 134 -3.96 2.40 -0.04
C ALA A 134 -2.46 2.12 -0.22
N THR A 135 -1.64 3.08 0.18
CA THR A 135 -0.19 3.06 -0.03
C THR A 135 0.55 3.00 1.29
N GLN A 136 1.70 2.35 1.28
CA GLN A 136 2.64 2.34 2.39
C GLN A 136 3.53 3.59 2.36
N PHE A 137 3.86 4.06 1.18
CA PHE A 137 4.52 5.34 0.99
C PHE A 137 3.55 6.52 1.19
N HIS A 138 4.12 7.71 1.26
CA HIS A 138 3.43 8.98 1.53
C HIS A 138 3.34 9.84 0.25
N PRO A 139 2.23 9.73 -0.52
CA PRO A 139 2.06 10.48 -1.78
C PRO A 139 2.14 12.00 -1.60
N GLU A 140 1.79 12.52 -0.40
CA GLU A 140 1.83 13.95 -0.10
C GLU A 140 3.24 14.54 -0.20
N PHE A 141 4.28 13.76 0.05
CA PHE A 141 5.67 14.24 -0.05
C PHE A 141 6.10 14.54 -1.50
N LYS A 142 5.38 14.00 -2.48
CA LYS A 142 5.66 14.22 -3.91
C LYS A 142 4.54 14.96 -4.64
N SER A 143 3.49 15.37 -3.92
CA SER A 143 2.37 16.13 -4.46
C SER A 143 2.63 17.63 -4.40
N LYS A 144 2.27 18.36 -5.46
CA LYS A 144 2.38 19.82 -5.55
C LYS A 144 1.06 20.40 -6.06
N PRO A 145 0.71 21.67 -5.74
CA PRO A 145 -0.56 22.29 -6.16
C PRO A 145 -0.82 22.17 -7.66
N LEU A 146 0.17 22.48 -8.50
CA LEU A 146 0.03 22.43 -9.97
C LEU A 146 0.43 21.07 -10.58
N LYS A 147 0.97 20.15 -9.78
CA LYS A 147 1.38 18.80 -10.18
C LYS A 147 1.01 17.80 -9.09
N PRO A 148 -0.30 17.55 -8.88
CA PRO A 148 -0.75 16.64 -7.84
C PRO A 148 -0.26 15.22 -8.10
N HIS A 149 -0.05 14.48 -7.01
CA HIS A 149 0.32 13.07 -7.11
C HIS A 149 -0.74 12.28 -7.89
N PRO A 150 -0.35 11.31 -8.76
CA PRO A 150 -1.28 10.56 -9.61
C PRO A 150 -2.46 9.96 -8.87
N LEU A 151 -2.22 9.38 -7.69
CA LEU A 151 -3.25 8.73 -6.89
C LEU A 151 -4.25 9.73 -6.33
N PHE A 152 -3.82 10.92 -5.90
CA PHE A 152 -4.74 11.97 -5.45
C PHE A 152 -5.60 12.49 -6.59
N ARG A 153 -5.01 12.70 -7.76
CA ARG A 153 -5.76 13.15 -8.94
C ARG A 153 -6.86 12.15 -9.32
N GLU A 154 -6.54 10.85 -9.37
CA GLU A 154 -7.52 9.83 -9.74
C GLU A 154 -8.56 9.60 -8.63
N PHE A 155 -8.18 9.76 -7.35
CA PHE A 155 -9.14 9.74 -6.25
C PHE A 155 -10.20 10.84 -6.38
N ILE A 156 -9.79 12.08 -6.61
CA ILE A 156 -10.73 13.21 -6.82
C ILE A 156 -11.60 12.98 -8.06
N ARG A 157 -11.01 12.46 -9.14
CA ARG A 157 -11.78 12.12 -10.36
C ARG A 157 -12.85 11.07 -10.07
N ALA A 158 -12.53 10.02 -9.33
CA ALA A 158 -13.48 8.99 -8.95
C ALA A 158 -14.59 9.52 -8.04
N ALA A 159 -14.23 10.38 -7.07
CA ALA A 159 -15.20 11.02 -6.17
C ALA A 159 -16.19 11.90 -6.95
N LEU A 160 -15.71 12.71 -7.91
CA LEU A 160 -16.56 13.53 -8.77
C LEU A 160 -17.49 12.69 -9.66
N ALA A 161 -16.99 11.58 -10.22
CA ALA A 161 -17.80 10.66 -11.00
C ALA A 161 -18.91 10.02 -10.15
N ASN A 162 -18.58 9.58 -8.95
CA ASN A 162 -19.56 9.01 -8.02
C ASN A 162 -20.64 10.03 -7.61
N LYS A 163 -20.25 11.29 -7.34
CA LYS A 163 -21.21 12.37 -7.03
C LYS A 163 -22.20 12.60 -8.17
N LYS A 164 -21.75 12.53 -9.44
CA LYS A 164 -22.64 12.67 -10.60
C LYS A 164 -23.61 11.50 -10.71
N ARG A 165 -23.15 10.27 -10.47
CA ARG A 165 -23.99 9.07 -10.48
C ARG A 165 -25.13 9.16 -9.45
N ILE A 166 -24.82 9.50 -8.20
CA ILE A 166 -25.83 9.65 -7.13
C ILE A 166 -26.88 10.71 -7.44
N LYS A 167 -26.54 11.76 -8.21
CA LYS A 167 -27.48 12.81 -8.59
C LYS A 167 -28.38 12.43 -9.77
N SER A 168 -28.05 11.37 -10.50
CA SER A 168 -28.80 10.87 -11.65
C SER A 168 -29.70 9.66 -11.33
N GLU A 169 -29.57 9.13 -10.13
CA GLU A 169 -30.46 8.15 -9.49
C GLU A 169 -31.56 8.87 -8.68
#